data_8ba54ec18109884bc5cca2a08d0fd189
#
_entry.id   8ba54ec18109884bc5cca2a08d0fd189
#
_cell.length_a   1.000
_cell.length_b   1.000
_cell.length_c   1.000
_cell.angle_alpha   90.00
_cell.angle_beta   90.00
_cell.angle_gamma   90.00
#
_symmetry.space_group_name_H-M   'P 1'
#
loop_
_entity.id
_entity.type
_entity.pdbx_description
1 polymer ?
#
loop_
_entity_poly.entity_id
_entity_poly.type
_entity_poly.pdbx_seq_one_letter_code
_entity_poly.pdbx_strand_id
1 'polypeptide(L)'
;MDASTHPTIDETSLRYEGWRIVLVCFLLATFGWGLGFYGQSVYVAELQRLHGWPASLISLGTTLFYLSGAALVAFVSEAIKAFGPRNCMIAGICTMAIAAASIGQVREPWQLYLANAVLAFGWAGTSLGMITNTLGLWFDKKRGMAISLALNGASFGGIAGVPLLVLAIGYLGFPGAMAVAAAVMVAVMVPIILFYVGRPPGHASAGAVMPADAPSPGQIRARAFRDIGFLSVSSAFALVLFAQVGFIVHLISFLDSVIGRERAAVAVALLTAMAVAGRVLFSFVIDQMNQRLASALSFISQAVALAIIINVHNDVALIAACALFGFSVGNLITLPALIVQREFDPRSFGVLVSLITAINQITYAFGPGVIGLLRDIWGSYSLPFYGCIGLELMAAVLIMIRGRR
;
A
#
# COMPACT_ATOMS: atom_id res chain seq x y z
N MET A 1 40.40 14.67 29.35
CA MET A 1 38.93 14.67 29.58
C MET A 1 38.35 15.69 28.60
N ASP A 2 38.00 15.24 27.41
CA ASP A 2 37.39 16.13 26.46
C ASP A 2 36.13 15.41 25.98
N ALA A 3 34.98 15.80 26.54
CA ALA A 3 33.69 15.30 26.16
C ALA A 3 33.39 15.93 24.79
N SER A 4 33.62 15.17 23.74
CA SER A 4 33.21 15.54 22.40
C SER A 4 31.71 15.83 22.40
N THR A 5 31.36 17.10 22.48
CA THR A 5 30.02 17.61 22.30
C THR A 5 29.67 17.41 20.81
N HIS A 6 29.11 16.23 20.48
CA HIS A 6 28.42 16.09 19.21
C HIS A 6 27.29 17.14 19.19
N PRO A 7 27.21 17.99 18.18
CA PRO A 7 26.14 18.97 18.09
C PRO A 7 24.81 18.20 18.10
N THR A 8 23.98 18.47 19.12
CA THR A 8 22.63 17.89 19.19
C THR A 8 21.85 18.39 17.99
N ILE A 9 21.58 17.49 17.05
CA ILE A 9 20.79 17.79 15.85
C ILE A 9 19.39 18.12 16.31
N ASP A 10 18.94 19.36 16.05
CA ASP A 10 17.57 19.79 16.34
C ASP A 10 16.61 19.35 15.22
N GLU A 11 16.02 18.17 15.37
CA GLU A 11 15.03 17.62 14.42
C GLU A 11 13.71 18.43 14.40
N THR A 12 13.52 19.39 15.35
CA THR A 12 12.31 20.22 15.39
C THR A 12 12.42 21.45 14.49
N SER A 13 13.63 21.84 14.13
CA SER A 13 13.89 22.97 13.26
C SER A 13 13.45 22.67 11.82
N LEU A 14 12.66 23.56 11.21
CA LEU A 14 12.30 23.46 9.79
C LEU A 14 13.50 23.57 8.84
N ARG A 15 14.66 24.05 9.35
CA ARG A 15 15.92 24.12 8.60
C ARG A 15 16.68 22.79 8.60
N TYR A 16 16.25 21.80 9.40
CA TYR A 16 16.87 20.48 9.40
C TYR A 16 16.70 19.81 8.03
N GLU A 17 17.82 19.36 7.46
CA GLU A 17 17.84 18.77 6.12
C GLU A 17 16.97 17.50 6.00
N GLY A 18 16.75 16.78 7.09
CA GLY A 18 15.87 15.61 7.14
C GLY A 18 14.45 15.90 6.62
N TRP A 19 13.92 17.13 6.79
CA TRP A 19 12.59 17.47 6.27
C TRP A 19 12.54 17.51 4.74
N ARG A 20 13.66 17.80 4.06
CA ARG A 20 13.77 17.69 2.61
C ARG A 20 13.69 16.23 2.17
N ILE A 21 14.26 15.31 2.97
CA ILE A 21 14.15 13.87 2.71
C ILE A 21 12.71 13.38 2.91
N VAL A 22 11.97 13.94 3.88
CA VAL A 22 10.53 13.65 4.03
C VAL A 22 9.77 14.04 2.75
N LEU A 23 10.05 15.21 2.16
CA LEU A 23 9.44 15.62 0.90
C LEU A 23 9.81 14.68 -0.26
N VAL A 24 11.09 14.27 -0.36
CA VAL A 24 11.51 13.28 -1.36
C VAL A 24 10.74 11.97 -1.18
N CYS A 25 10.64 11.48 0.04
CA CYS A 25 9.90 10.25 0.36
C CYS A 25 8.38 10.39 0.12
N PHE A 26 7.81 11.58 0.35
CA PHE A 26 6.41 11.88 0.00
C PHE A 26 6.17 11.76 -1.51
N LEU A 27 7.01 12.40 -2.32
CA LEU A 27 6.92 12.31 -3.78
C LEU A 27 7.20 10.87 -4.28
N LEU A 28 8.17 10.19 -3.66
CA LEU A 28 8.46 8.79 -3.94
C LEU A 28 7.23 7.91 -3.70
N ALA A 29 6.53 8.09 -2.57
CA ALA A 29 5.29 7.41 -2.27
C ALA A 29 4.18 7.80 -3.26
N THR A 30 4.08 9.07 -3.65
CA THR A 30 3.08 9.55 -4.61
C THR A 30 3.17 8.78 -5.93
N PHE A 31 4.33 8.73 -6.54
CA PHE A 31 4.54 7.99 -7.79
C PHE A 31 4.46 6.48 -7.59
N GLY A 32 5.06 5.96 -6.52
CA GLY A 32 5.06 4.53 -6.21
C GLY A 32 3.65 3.97 -6.07
N TRP A 33 2.81 4.59 -5.23
CA TRP A 33 1.43 4.15 -5.04
C TRP A 33 0.53 4.53 -6.21
N GLY A 34 0.74 5.70 -6.82
CA GLY A 34 -0.03 6.16 -7.99
C GLY A 34 0.08 5.18 -9.16
N LEU A 35 1.28 4.78 -9.54
CA LEU A 35 1.51 3.87 -10.67
C LEU A 35 1.55 2.40 -10.26
N GLY A 36 2.06 2.07 -9.06
CA GLY A 36 2.20 0.68 -8.61
C GLY A 36 0.93 0.11 -8.00
N PHE A 37 0.26 0.81 -7.10
CA PHE A 37 -0.91 0.30 -6.37
C PHE A 37 -2.22 0.72 -7.04
N TYR A 38 -2.54 2.01 -7.04
CA TYR A 38 -3.80 2.51 -7.58
C TYR A 38 -3.85 2.45 -9.11
N GLY A 39 -2.70 2.58 -9.79
CA GLY A 39 -2.59 2.43 -11.23
C GLY A 39 -3.05 1.07 -11.75
N GLN A 40 -2.94 0.01 -10.94
CA GLN A 40 -3.37 -1.34 -11.33
C GLN A 40 -4.86 -1.37 -11.76
N SER A 41 -5.72 -0.58 -11.09
CA SER A 41 -7.14 -0.50 -11.45
C SER A 41 -7.36 0.14 -12.84
N VAL A 42 -6.53 1.13 -13.19
CA VAL A 42 -6.53 1.74 -14.52
C VAL A 42 -6.02 0.75 -15.57
N TYR A 43 -4.93 0.02 -15.25
CA TYR A 43 -4.35 -0.95 -16.21
C TYR A 43 -5.33 -2.08 -16.53
N VAL A 44 -6.02 -2.62 -15.51
CA VAL A 44 -7.04 -3.66 -15.74
C VAL A 44 -8.14 -3.13 -16.68
N ALA A 45 -8.69 -1.95 -16.41
CA ALA A 45 -9.75 -1.36 -17.22
C ALA A 45 -9.30 -1.08 -18.66
N GLU A 46 -8.12 -0.47 -18.84
CA GLU A 46 -7.62 -0.09 -20.16
C GLU A 46 -7.22 -1.30 -21.02
N LEU A 47 -6.51 -2.27 -20.43
CA LEU A 47 -6.10 -3.46 -21.18
C LEU A 47 -7.28 -4.35 -21.56
N GLN A 48 -8.33 -4.44 -20.71
CA GLN A 48 -9.59 -5.08 -21.10
C GLN A 48 -10.22 -4.38 -22.29
N ARG A 49 -10.27 -3.04 -22.25
CA ARG A 49 -10.87 -2.25 -23.33
C ARG A 49 -10.10 -2.33 -24.64
N LEU A 50 -8.77 -2.29 -24.60
CA LEU A 50 -7.90 -2.22 -25.78
C LEU A 50 -7.72 -3.58 -26.45
N HIS A 51 -7.56 -4.64 -25.66
CA HIS A 51 -7.20 -5.96 -26.16
C HIS A 51 -8.33 -6.99 -26.04
N GLY A 52 -9.41 -6.68 -25.29
CA GLY A 52 -10.46 -7.65 -24.99
C GLY A 52 -9.98 -8.82 -24.10
N TRP A 53 -8.84 -8.65 -23.43
CA TRP A 53 -8.28 -9.70 -22.60
C TRP A 53 -9.15 -9.99 -21.37
N PRO A 54 -9.23 -11.27 -20.95
CA PRO A 54 -9.94 -11.62 -19.73
C PRO A 54 -9.39 -10.88 -18.49
N ALA A 55 -10.28 -10.56 -17.55
CA ALA A 55 -9.87 -9.90 -16.30
C ALA A 55 -8.86 -10.74 -15.50
N SER A 56 -9.03 -12.08 -15.52
CA SER A 56 -8.11 -13.02 -14.88
C SER A 56 -6.68 -12.92 -15.41
N LEU A 57 -6.54 -12.83 -16.74
CA LEU A 57 -5.24 -12.73 -17.38
C LEU A 57 -4.49 -11.46 -16.93
N ILE A 58 -5.18 -10.32 -16.92
CA ILE A 58 -4.57 -9.05 -16.57
C ILE A 58 -4.27 -8.99 -15.08
N SER A 59 -5.22 -9.37 -14.23
CA SER A 59 -5.09 -9.32 -12.78
C SER A 59 -4.13 -10.38 -12.21
N LEU A 60 -3.85 -11.45 -12.96
CA LEU A 60 -2.76 -12.38 -12.63
C LEU A 60 -1.39 -11.68 -12.73
N GLY A 61 -1.21 -10.76 -13.69
CA GLY A 61 -0.05 -9.88 -13.75
C GLY A 61 0.09 -9.02 -12.49
N THR A 62 -1.02 -8.46 -11.99
CA THR A 62 -1.05 -7.71 -10.72
C THR A 62 -0.70 -8.59 -9.52
N THR A 63 -1.20 -9.82 -9.49
CA THR A 63 -0.83 -10.82 -8.46
C THR A 63 0.67 -11.09 -8.48
N LEU A 64 1.25 -11.32 -9.67
CA LEU A 64 2.70 -11.51 -9.84
C LEU A 64 3.49 -10.29 -9.34
N PHE A 65 3.04 -9.08 -9.66
CA PHE A 65 3.64 -7.83 -9.20
C PHE A 65 3.65 -7.76 -7.66
N TYR A 66 2.53 -8.02 -6.98
CA TYR A 66 2.46 -7.95 -5.52
C TYR A 66 3.29 -9.04 -4.84
N LEU A 67 3.27 -10.28 -5.32
CA LEU A 67 4.08 -11.38 -4.76
C LEU A 67 5.58 -11.12 -4.95
N SER A 68 5.99 -10.73 -6.15
CA SER A 68 7.38 -10.39 -6.43
C SER A 68 7.83 -9.18 -5.62
N GLY A 69 6.96 -8.16 -5.51
CA GLY A 69 7.21 -6.97 -4.69
C GLY A 69 7.38 -7.32 -3.22
N ALA A 70 6.54 -8.21 -2.66
CA ALA A 70 6.67 -8.68 -1.29
C ALA A 70 8.02 -9.36 -1.03
N ALA A 71 8.46 -10.21 -1.96
CA ALA A 71 9.76 -10.87 -1.87
C ALA A 71 10.92 -9.85 -1.94
N LEU A 72 10.86 -8.90 -2.86
CA LEU A 72 11.92 -7.91 -3.08
C LEU A 72 12.03 -6.89 -1.93
N VAL A 73 10.90 -6.46 -1.36
CA VAL A 73 10.88 -5.53 -0.22
C VAL A 73 11.60 -6.10 1.00
N ALA A 74 11.63 -7.42 1.16
CA ALA A 74 12.37 -8.07 2.25
C ALA A 74 13.89 -7.78 2.21
N PHE A 75 14.45 -7.50 1.03
CA PHE A 75 15.88 -7.23 0.82
C PHE A 75 16.23 -5.75 0.70
N VAL A 76 15.26 -4.85 0.89
CA VAL A 76 15.49 -3.40 0.73
C VAL A 76 16.52 -2.86 1.72
N SER A 77 16.53 -3.35 2.97
CA SER A 77 17.49 -2.89 3.97
C SER A 77 18.93 -3.29 3.63
N GLU A 78 19.12 -4.48 3.06
CA GLU A 78 20.41 -4.96 2.56
C GLU A 78 20.87 -4.15 1.34
N ALA A 79 19.95 -3.89 0.41
CA ALA A 79 20.22 -3.05 -0.76
C ALA A 79 20.65 -1.64 -0.35
N ILE A 80 19.97 -1.02 0.63
CA ILE A 80 20.33 0.30 1.16
C ILE A 80 21.74 0.28 1.79
N LYS A 81 22.08 -0.78 2.54
CA LYS A 81 23.42 -0.93 3.12
C LYS A 81 24.51 -1.09 2.05
N ALA A 82 24.21 -1.84 0.97
CA ALA A 82 25.18 -2.12 -0.08
C ALA A 82 25.39 -0.93 -1.06
N PHE A 83 24.29 -0.29 -1.47
CA PHE A 83 24.28 0.70 -2.57
C PHE A 83 23.96 2.13 -2.10
N GLY A 84 23.50 2.29 -0.88
CA GLY A 84 23.01 3.55 -0.33
C GLY A 84 21.57 3.87 -0.76
N PRO A 85 20.85 4.70 0.04
CA PRO A 85 19.44 5.02 -0.22
C PRO A 85 19.23 5.75 -1.54
N ARG A 86 20.15 6.67 -1.90
CA ARG A 86 20.08 7.45 -3.14
C ARG A 86 20.04 6.58 -4.39
N ASN A 87 20.98 5.63 -4.51
CA ASN A 87 21.09 4.77 -5.68
C ASN A 87 19.91 3.78 -5.76
N CYS A 88 19.46 3.27 -4.61
CA CYS A 88 18.29 2.39 -4.55
C CYS A 88 17.01 3.11 -5.00
N MET A 89 16.80 4.36 -4.58
CA MET A 89 15.65 5.18 -5.02
C MET A 89 15.72 5.46 -6.53
N ILE A 90 16.87 5.86 -7.06
CA ILE A 90 17.04 6.13 -8.50
C ILE A 90 16.78 4.86 -9.32
N ALA A 91 17.36 3.74 -8.92
CA ALA A 91 17.12 2.45 -9.57
C ALA A 91 15.64 2.07 -9.52
N GLY A 92 14.97 2.27 -8.37
CA GLY A 92 13.54 2.04 -8.20
C GLY A 92 12.69 2.90 -9.13
N ILE A 93 12.96 4.20 -9.22
CA ILE A 93 12.24 5.13 -10.10
C ILE A 93 12.48 4.78 -11.57
N CYS A 94 13.71 4.53 -11.99
CA CYS A 94 14.01 4.20 -13.38
C CYS A 94 13.37 2.87 -13.80
N THR A 95 13.45 1.83 -12.96
CA THR A 95 12.80 0.55 -13.26
C THR A 95 11.28 0.66 -13.26
N MET A 96 10.69 1.43 -12.35
CA MET A 96 9.23 1.69 -12.35
C MET A 96 8.80 2.45 -13.61
N ALA A 97 9.57 3.44 -14.05
CA ALA A 97 9.29 4.18 -15.27
C ALA A 97 9.34 3.29 -16.51
N ILE A 98 10.38 2.46 -16.62
CA ILE A 98 10.53 1.49 -17.73
C ILE A 98 9.33 0.53 -17.73
N ALA A 99 8.97 -0.02 -16.56
CA ALA A 99 7.83 -0.92 -16.44
C ALA A 99 6.50 -0.24 -16.82
N ALA A 100 6.25 0.97 -16.32
CA ALA A 100 5.04 1.74 -16.63
C ALA A 100 4.94 2.02 -18.14
N ALA A 101 6.01 2.52 -18.75
CA ALA A 101 6.05 2.74 -20.20
C ALA A 101 5.84 1.43 -20.99
N SER A 102 6.43 0.32 -20.53
CA SER A 102 6.26 -1.01 -21.14
C SER A 102 4.82 -1.51 -21.04
N ILE A 103 4.14 -1.33 -19.89
CA ILE A 103 2.71 -1.70 -19.71
C ILE A 103 1.84 -0.98 -20.74
N GLY A 104 2.16 0.27 -21.06
CA GLY A 104 1.45 1.02 -22.10
C GLY A 104 1.63 0.47 -23.54
N GLN A 105 2.67 -0.32 -23.78
CA GLN A 105 3.05 -0.82 -25.11
C GLN A 105 2.78 -2.33 -25.29
N VAL A 106 2.24 -3.02 -24.28
CA VAL A 106 2.02 -4.48 -24.34
C VAL A 106 1.05 -4.84 -25.46
N ARG A 107 1.39 -5.88 -26.20
CA ARG A 107 0.56 -6.47 -27.27
C ARG A 107 0.24 -7.93 -26.99
N GLU A 108 1.08 -8.59 -26.20
CA GLU A 108 0.96 -10.00 -25.87
C GLU A 108 0.95 -10.20 -24.35
N PRO A 109 0.21 -11.18 -23.82
CA PRO A 109 0.09 -11.41 -22.38
C PRO A 109 1.41 -11.60 -21.63
N TRP A 110 2.39 -12.29 -22.22
CA TRP A 110 3.69 -12.50 -21.59
C TRP A 110 4.46 -11.20 -21.36
N GLN A 111 4.27 -10.19 -22.24
CA GLN A 111 4.87 -8.86 -22.07
C GLN A 111 4.30 -8.16 -20.83
N LEU A 112 3.00 -8.31 -20.56
CA LEU A 112 2.37 -7.78 -19.36
C LEU A 112 2.96 -8.40 -18.09
N TYR A 113 3.17 -9.72 -18.07
CA TYR A 113 3.76 -10.40 -16.92
C TYR A 113 5.20 -9.96 -16.68
N LEU A 114 6.00 -9.85 -17.75
CA LEU A 114 7.37 -9.34 -17.65
C LEU A 114 7.39 -7.88 -17.15
N ALA A 115 6.53 -7.02 -17.69
CA ALA A 115 6.43 -5.63 -17.26
C ALA A 115 6.01 -5.51 -15.78
N ASN A 116 5.07 -6.34 -15.30
CA ASN A 116 4.70 -6.41 -13.89
C ASN A 116 5.82 -6.95 -12.99
N ALA A 117 6.62 -7.91 -13.47
CA ALA A 117 7.81 -8.36 -12.74
C ALA A 117 8.85 -7.23 -12.61
N VAL A 118 9.11 -6.47 -13.68
CA VAL A 118 9.97 -5.28 -13.65
C VAL A 118 9.38 -4.19 -12.74
N LEU A 119 8.05 -3.99 -12.77
CA LEU A 119 7.36 -3.05 -11.89
C LEU A 119 7.59 -3.37 -10.41
N ALA A 120 7.68 -4.66 -10.05
CA ALA A 120 7.95 -5.10 -8.68
C ALA A 120 9.33 -4.65 -8.17
N PHE A 121 10.36 -4.63 -9.03
CA PHE A 121 11.67 -4.04 -8.68
C PHE A 121 11.55 -2.53 -8.43
N GLY A 122 10.84 -1.82 -9.30
CA GLY A 122 10.55 -0.39 -9.11
C GLY A 122 9.80 -0.13 -7.81
N TRP A 123 8.78 -0.96 -7.52
CA TRP A 123 8.03 -0.92 -6.29
C TRP A 123 8.90 -1.09 -5.04
N ALA A 124 9.82 -2.03 -5.02
CA ALA A 124 10.72 -2.24 -3.88
C ALA A 124 11.53 -0.96 -3.57
N GLY A 125 12.03 -0.27 -4.60
CA GLY A 125 12.77 0.99 -4.46
C GLY A 125 11.92 2.22 -4.11
N THR A 126 10.58 2.11 -4.14
CA THR A 126 9.65 3.18 -3.77
C THR A 126 8.76 2.80 -2.57
N SER A 127 8.91 1.60 -2.05
CA SER A 127 8.05 0.97 -1.04
C SER A 127 8.11 1.66 0.33
N LEU A 128 7.16 1.26 1.20
CA LEU A 128 7.20 1.59 2.63
C LEU A 128 8.55 1.21 3.26
N GLY A 129 9.11 0.05 2.92
CA GLY A 129 10.42 -0.40 3.39
C GLY A 129 11.53 0.57 3.03
N MET A 130 11.56 1.06 1.77
CA MET A 130 12.53 2.06 1.33
C MET A 130 12.40 3.37 2.10
N ILE A 131 11.17 3.88 2.25
CA ILE A 131 10.86 5.12 2.95
C ILE A 131 11.25 5.04 4.43
N THR A 132 10.82 3.99 5.13
CA THR A 132 11.07 3.84 6.57
C THR A 132 12.55 3.63 6.90
N ASN A 133 13.27 2.85 6.09
CA ASN A 133 14.72 2.66 6.28
C ASN A 133 15.48 3.96 5.99
N THR A 134 15.13 4.67 4.93
CA THR A 134 15.79 5.95 4.59
C THR A 134 15.56 6.99 5.67
N LEU A 135 14.29 7.21 6.08
CA LEU A 135 13.99 8.18 7.14
C LEU A 135 14.58 7.80 8.49
N GLY A 136 14.76 6.50 8.77
CA GLY A 136 15.44 6.02 9.96
C GLY A 136 16.93 6.36 10.01
N LEU A 137 17.57 6.72 8.87
CA LEU A 137 18.95 7.21 8.84
C LEU A 137 19.05 8.72 9.15
N TRP A 138 17.95 9.46 9.05
CA TRP A 138 17.89 10.91 9.23
C TRP A 138 17.21 11.32 10.53
N PHE A 139 16.25 10.56 11.01
CA PHE A 139 15.45 10.89 12.21
C PHE A 139 15.57 9.81 13.28
N ASP A 140 15.71 10.27 14.51
CA ASP A 140 15.63 9.43 15.73
C ASP A 140 14.38 9.79 16.53
N LYS A 141 14.30 11.01 17.08
CA LYS A 141 13.20 11.45 17.95
C LYS A 141 11.88 11.69 17.18
N LYS A 142 11.95 12.24 15.96
CA LYS A 142 10.77 12.58 15.13
C LYS A 142 10.50 11.56 14.01
N ARG A 143 11.13 10.39 14.06
CA ARG A 143 11.03 9.34 13.03
C ARG A 143 9.58 8.96 12.69
N GLY A 144 8.72 8.74 13.68
CA GLY A 144 7.32 8.40 13.46
C GLY A 144 6.54 9.48 12.71
N MET A 145 6.76 10.76 13.09
CA MET A 145 6.16 11.91 12.41
C MET A 145 6.66 12.02 10.96
N ALA A 146 7.97 11.89 10.74
CA ALA A 146 8.58 11.94 9.42
C ALA A 146 8.02 10.85 8.48
N ILE A 147 7.91 9.60 8.96
CA ILE A 147 7.32 8.49 8.20
C ILE A 147 5.85 8.76 7.89
N SER A 148 5.08 9.22 8.87
CA SER A 148 3.65 9.51 8.66
C SER A 148 3.42 10.58 7.60
N LEU A 149 4.21 11.67 7.65
CA LEU A 149 4.14 12.74 6.65
C LEU A 149 4.52 12.24 5.26
N ALA A 150 5.59 11.48 5.13
CA ALA A 150 6.02 10.92 3.86
C ALA A 150 4.96 9.98 3.26
N LEU A 151 4.33 9.13 4.08
CA LEU A 151 3.32 8.18 3.60
C LEU A 151 1.99 8.82 3.18
N ASN A 152 1.72 10.09 3.51
CA ASN A 152 0.59 10.80 2.91
C ASN A 152 0.73 10.92 1.38
N GLY A 153 1.96 10.84 0.85
CA GLY A 153 2.20 10.74 -0.58
C GLY A 153 1.53 9.53 -1.22
N ALA A 154 1.43 8.40 -0.53
CA ALA A 154 0.74 7.22 -1.02
C ALA A 154 -0.75 7.50 -1.33
N SER A 155 -1.42 8.21 -0.43
CA SER A 155 -2.81 8.63 -0.66
C SER A 155 -2.92 9.71 -1.73
N PHE A 156 -1.95 10.66 -1.77
CA PHE A 156 -1.92 11.68 -2.82
C PHE A 156 -1.75 11.07 -4.22
N GLY A 157 -1.02 9.95 -4.35
CA GLY A 157 -0.92 9.16 -5.57
C GLY A 157 -2.27 8.64 -6.06
N GLY A 158 -3.18 8.23 -5.17
CA GLY A 158 -4.54 7.86 -5.53
C GLY A 158 -5.45 9.05 -5.80
N ILE A 159 -5.35 10.11 -4.98
CA ILE A 159 -6.20 11.32 -5.09
C ILE A 159 -5.95 12.07 -6.40
N ALA A 160 -4.69 12.30 -6.74
CA ALA A 160 -4.30 13.08 -7.91
C ALA A 160 -3.81 12.21 -9.06
N GLY A 161 -3.02 11.15 -8.77
CA GLY A 161 -2.37 10.34 -9.80
C GLY A 161 -3.36 9.59 -10.69
N VAL A 162 -4.40 8.97 -10.12
CA VAL A 162 -5.40 8.21 -10.91
C VAL A 162 -6.22 9.13 -11.81
N PRO A 163 -6.83 10.23 -11.33
CA PRO A 163 -7.56 11.14 -12.22
C PRO A 163 -6.67 11.77 -13.31
N LEU A 164 -5.44 12.17 -12.96
CA LEU A 164 -4.50 12.72 -13.95
C LEU A 164 -4.11 11.67 -15.00
N LEU A 165 -3.90 10.41 -14.61
CA LEU A 165 -3.60 9.35 -15.54
C LEU A 165 -4.79 9.08 -16.47
N VAL A 166 -6.02 9.00 -15.94
CA VAL A 166 -7.24 8.80 -16.74
C VAL A 166 -7.46 9.96 -17.69
N LEU A 167 -7.25 11.20 -17.22
CA LEU A 167 -7.33 12.39 -18.08
C LEU A 167 -6.28 12.33 -19.20
N ALA A 168 -5.03 12.00 -18.89
CA ALA A 168 -3.96 11.86 -19.87
C ALA A 168 -4.28 10.77 -20.91
N ILE A 169 -4.90 9.66 -20.50
CA ILE A 169 -5.36 8.60 -21.40
C ILE A 169 -6.43 9.12 -22.38
N GLY A 170 -7.31 10.00 -21.92
CA GLY A 170 -8.30 10.63 -22.78
C GLY A 170 -7.72 11.44 -23.93
N TYR A 171 -6.59 12.12 -23.70
CA TYR A 171 -5.92 12.96 -24.71
C TYR A 171 -4.85 12.24 -25.53
N LEU A 172 -4.08 11.35 -24.91
CA LEU A 172 -2.87 10.76 -25.49
C LEU A 172 -3.02 9.27 -25.82
N GLY A 173 -4.15 8.68 -25.46
CA GLY A 173 -4.32 7.23 -25.43
C GLY A 173 -3.48 6.58 -24.32
N PHE A 174 -3.75 5.29 -24.07
CA PHE A 174 -3.07 4.56 -22.97
C PHE A 174 -1.54 4.49 -23.15
N PRO A 175 -0.99 4.14 -24.34
CA PRO A 175 0.46 4.12 -24.55
C PRO A 175 1.13 5.47 -24.31
N GLY A 176 0.54 6.55 -24.84
CA GLY A 176 1.07 7.91 -24.70
C GLY A 176 1.03 8.39 -23.26
N ALA A 177 -0.08 8.17 -22.55
CA ALA A 177 -0.24 8.56 -21.15
C ALA A 177 0.76 7.84 -20.24
N MET A 178 0.99 6.53 -20.44
CA MET A 178 1.96 5.77 -19.68
C MET A 178 3.39 6.24 -19.94
N ALA A 179 3.73 6.56 -21.19
CA ALA A 179 5.05 7.10 -21.54
C ALA A 179 5.29 8.48 -20.90
N VAL A 180 4.28 9.37 -20.94
CA VAL A 180 4.35 10.70 -20.31
C VAL A 180 4.45 10.57 -18.79
N ALA A 181 3.63 9.71 -18.15
CA ALA A 181 3.71 9.48 -16.71
C ALA A 181 5.09 8.97 -16.28
N ALA A 182 5.67 8.05 -17.04
CA ALA A 182 7.03 7.54 -16.81
C ALA A 182 8.07 8.65 -16.98
N ALA A 183 7.98 9.45 -18.03
CA ALA A 183 8.90 10.56 -18.29
C ALA A 183 8.82 11.64 -17.21
N VAL A 184 7.62 12.03 -16.80
CA VAL A 184 7.39 13.00 -15.71
C VAL A 184 7.96 12.47 -14.39
N MET A 185 7.72 11.20 -14.06
CA MET A 185 8.27 10.58 -12.85
C MET A 185 9.81 10.67 -12.83
N VAL A 186 10.48 10.30 -13.92
CA VAL A 186 11.95 10.36 -14.01
C VAL A 186 12.44 11.81 -13.97
N ALA A 187 11.84 12.70 -14.76
CA ALA A 187 12.22 14.11 -14.84
C ALA A 187 12.07 14.86 -13.52
N VAL A 188 11.08 14.48 -12.69
CA VAL A 188 10.86 15.07 -11.38
C VAL A 188 11.73 14.40 -10.32
N MET A 189 11.67 13.07 -10.22
CA MET A 189 12.26 12.36 -9.10
C MET A 189 13.77 12.23 -9.16
N VAL A 190 14.34 11.99 -10.34
CA VAL A 190 15.80 11.79 -10.45
C VAL A 190 16.56 13.05 -10.02
N PRO A 191 16.26 14.27 -10.53
CA PRO A 191 16.90 15.48 -10.04
C PRO A 191 16.69 15.72 -8.54
N ILE A 192 15.47 15.56 -8.05
CA ILE A 192 15.15 15.78 -6.64
C ILE A 192 15.96 14.81 -5.76
N ILE A 193 16.03 13.53 -6.11
CA ILE A 193 16.85 12.55 -5.38
C ILE A 193 18.34 12.91 -5.45
N LEU A 194 18.83 13.32 -6.62
CA LEU A 194 20.23 13.69 -6.82
C LEU A 194 20.64 14.92 -6.00
N PHE A 195 19.76 15.89 -5.85
CA PHE A 195 20.07 17.13 -5.13
C PHE A 195 19.87 17.01 -3.62
N TYR A 196 18.85 16.27 -3.16
CA TYR A 196 18.45 16.26 -1.75
C TYR A 196 18.87 15.02 -0.97
N VAL A 197 18.98 13.85 -1.61
CA VAL A 197 19.39 12.62 -0.91
C VAL A 197 20.92 12.57 -0.84
N GLY A 198 21.46 13.21 0.20
CA GLY A 198 22.87 13.23 0.53
C GLY A 198 23.31 12.07 1.46
N ARG A 199 24.51 12.23 2.07
CA ARG A 199 24.95 11.33 3.12
C ARG A 199 24.16 11.63 4.41
N PRO A 200 23.55 10.60 5.05
CA PRO A 200 22.86 10.81 6.30
C PRO A 200 23.84 11.33 7.36
N PRO A 201 23.39 12.23 8.27
CA PRO A 201 24.20 12.62 9.42
C PRO A 201 24.52 11.35 10.21
N GLY A 202 25.77 11.16 10.63
CA GLY A 202 26.32 9.92 11.21
C GLY A 202 25.67 9.44 12.52
N HIS A 203 24.37 9.19 12.47
CA HIS A 203 23.68 8.44 13.49
C HIS A 203 24.07 6.98 13.29
N ALA A 204 25.04 6.52 14.08
CA ALA A 204 25.23 5.10 14.29
C ALA A 204 23.84 4.56 14.69
N SER A 205 23.24 3.74 13.83
CA SER A 205 22.13 2.89 14.24
C SER A 205 22.65 2.07 15.42
N ALA A 206 22.41 2.54 16.63
CA ALA A 206 22.57 1.73 17.81
C ALA A 206 21.57 0.58 17.59
N GLY A 207 22.06 -0.51 17.02
CA GLY A 207 21.35 -1.78 17.03
C GLY A 207 20.97 -2.00 18.48
N ALA A 208 19.68 -2.00 18.79
CA ALA A 208 19.21 -2.31 20.11
C ALA A 208 19.87 -3.65 20.49
N VAL A 209 20.81 -3.62 21.41
CA VAL A 209 21.43 -4.82 21.96
C VAL A 209 20.31 -5.55 22.67
N MET A 210 19.81 -6.61 22.03
CA MET A 210 18.81 -7.49 22.64
C MET A 210 19.43 -8.10 23.91
N PRO A 211 18.75 -8.04 25.05
CA PRO A 211 19.19 -8.75 26.24
C PRO A 211 19.44 -10.22 25.92
N ALA A 212 20.48 -10.83 26.48
CA ALA A 212 20.89 -12.22 26.22
C ALA A 212 19.77 -13.26 26.48
N ASP A 213 18.80 -12.94 27.34
CA ASP A 213 17.65 -13.79 27.70
C ASP A 213 16.39 -13.57 26.85
N ALA A 214 16.44 -12.75 25.79
CA ALA A 214 15.28 -12.53 24.95
C ALA A 214 14.99 -13.76 24.06
N PRO A 215 13.71 -14.20 23.93
CA PRO A 215 13.38 -15.33 23.07
C PRO A 215 13.78 -15.03 21.62
N SER A 216 14.33 -16.04 20.94
CA SER A 216 14.76 -15.87 19.56
C SER A 216 13.56 -15.53 18.63
N PRO A 217 13.77 -14.80 17.53
CA PRO A 217 12.70 -14.49 16.58
C PRO A 217 11.95 -15.73 16.07
N GLY A 218 12.65 -16.87 15.92
CA GLY A 218 12.05 -18.15 15.54
C GLY A 218 11.08 -18.71 16.60
N GLN A 219 11.46 -18.58 17.88
CA GLN A 219 10.60 -18.99 19.01
C GLN A 219 9.36 -18.10 19.12
N ILE A 220 9.51 -16.79 18.92
CA ILE A 220 8.38 -15.86 18.90
C ILE A 220 7.39 -16.22 17.78
N ARG A 221 7.88 -16.47 16.56
CA ARG A 221 7.04 -16.90 15.43
C ARG A 221 6.33 -18.22 15.70
N ALA A 222 7.03 -19.24 16.22
CA ALA A 222 6.44 -20.53 16.54
C ALA A 222 5.35 -20.44 17.63
N ARG A 223 5.52 -19.58 18.63
CA ARG A 223 4.49 -19.29 19.64
C ARG A 223 3.30 -18.55 19.05
N ALA A 224 3.53 -17.57 18.15
CA ALA A 224 2.48 -16.82 17.50
C ALA A 224 1.50 -17.72 16.72
N PHE A 225 2.00 -18.70 15.98
CA PHE A 225 1.16 -19.66 15.26
C PHE A 225 0.36 -20.62 16.15
N ARG A 226 0.57 -20.61 17.47
CA ARG A 226 -0.22 -21.36 18.47
C ARG A 226 -1.11 -20.47 19.31
N ASP A 227 -0.97 -19.16 19.19
CA ASP A 227 -1.76 -18.18 19.94
C ASP A 227 -3.04 -17.81 19.17
N ILE A 228 -4.18 -18.14 19.75
CA ILE A 228 -5.51 -17.89 19.15
C ILE A 228 -5.72 -16.38 18.92
N GLY A 229 -5.23 -15.52 19.82
CA GLY A 229 -5.33 -14.07 19.69
C GLY A 229 -4.55 -13.57 18.47
N PHE A 230 -3.33 -14.08 18.25
CA PHE A 230 -2.52 -13.76 17.08
C PHE A 230 -3.16 -14.28 15.78
N LEU A 231 -3.60 -15.55 15.76
CA LEU A 231 -4.25 -16.14 14.60
C LEU A 231 -5.53 -15.41 14.22
N SER A 232 -6.33 -15.01 15.21
CA SER A 232 -7.55 -14.23 15.00
C SER A 232 -7.26 -12.88 14.32
N VAL A 233 -6.27 -12.13 14.81
CA VAL A 233 -5.86 -10.84 14.21
C VAL A 233 -5.30 -11.06 12.81
N SER A 234 -4.37 -11.99 12.67
CA SER A 234 -3.69 -12.24 11.39
C SER A 234 -4.65 -12.69 10.30
N SER A 235 -5.53 -13.67 10.59
CA SER A 235 -6.50 -14.17 9.62
C SER A 235 -7.57 -13.14 9.27
N ALA A 236 -8.08 -12.38 10.25
CA ALA A 236 -9.08 -11.35 9.98
C ALA A 236 -8.54 -10.27 9.03
N PHE A 237 -7.35 -9.73 9.32
CA PHE A 237 -6.73 -8.72 8.43
C PHE A 237 -6.32 -9.30 7.07
N ALA A 238 -5.88 -10.57 7.01
CA ALA A 238 -5.57 -11.23 5.75
C ALA A 238 -6.80 -11.33 4.84
N LEU A 239 -7.96 -11.73 5.37
CA LEU A 239 -9.22 -11.84 4.62
C LEU A 239 -9.72 -10.48 4.12
N VAL A 240 -9.73 -9.48 5.02
CA VAL A 240 -10.19 -8.14 4.64
C VAL A 240 -9.28 -7.52 3.60
N LEU A 241 -7.96 -7.61 3.74
CA LEU A 241 -7.03 -7.04 2.77
C LEU A 241 -7.07 -7.78 1.43
N PHE A 242 -7.32 -9.09 1.43
CA PHE A 242 -7.60 -9.84 0.22
C PHE A 242 -8.82 -9.27 -0.52
N ALA A 243 -9.95 -9.10 0.16
CA ALA A 243 -11.17 -8.55 -0.39
C ALA A 243 -10.97 -7.09 -0.86
N GLN A 244 -10.39 -6.25 0.00
CA GLN A 244 -10.14 -4.83 -0.26
C GLN A 244 -9.24 -4.61 -1.49
N VAL A 245 -8.09 -5.28 -1.57
CA VAL A 245 -7.15 -5.10 -2.68
C VAL A 245 -7.73 -5.69 -3.97
N GLY A 246 -8.39 -6.84 -3.88
CA GLY A 246 -9.13 -7.42 -5.00
C GLY A 246 -10.19 -6.47 -5.54
N PHE A 247 -11.00 -5.86 -4.68
CA PHE A 247 -12.00 -4.88 -5.05
C PHE A 247 -11.37 -3.61 -5.67
N ILE A 248 -10.37 -3.00 -5.02
CA ILE A 248 -9.75 -1.75 -5.49
C ILE A 248 -9.15 -1.91 -6.90
N VAL A 249 -8.52 -3.05 -7.19
CA VAL A 249 -7.92 -3.31 -8.51
C VAL A 249 -8.98 -3.40 -9.61
N HIS A 250 -10.17 -3.92 -9.31
CA HIS A 250 -11.26 -4.06 -10.28
C HIS A 250 -12.28 -2.90 -10.24
N LEU A 251 -12.09 -1.91 -9.34
CA LEU A 251 -13.05 -0.84 -9.10
C LEU A 251 -13.32 0.01 -10.34
N ILE A 252 -12.28 0.44 -11.05
CA ILE A 252 -12.46 1.24 -12.28
C ILE A 252 -13.17 0.41 -13.36
N SER A 253 -12.77 -0.85 -13.58
CA SER A 253 -13.42 -1.74 -14.55
C SER A 253 -14.90 -1.95 -14.24
N PHE A 254 -15.27 -2.02 -12.97
CA PHE A 254 -16.66 -2.14 -12.56
C PHE A 254 -17.43 -0.83 -12.77
N LEU A 255 -16.90 0.29 -12.26
CA LEU A 255 -17.59 1.57 -12.30
C LEU A 255 -17.64 2.17 -13.70
N ASP A 256 -16.65 1.94 -14.57
CA ASP A 256 -16.62 2.43 -15.94
C ASP A 256 -17.87 1.99 -16.73
N SER A 257 -18.31 0.76 -16.52
CA SER A 257 -19.53 0.24 -17.17
C SER A 257 -20.83 0.85 -16.63
N VAL A 258 -20.82 1.48 -15.44
CA VAL A 258 -22.03 2.00 -14.77
C VAL A 258 -22.11 3.52 -14.85
N ILE A 259 -21.02 4.22 -14.51
CA ILE A 259 -20.97 5.69 -14.40
C ILE A 259 -19.98 6.37 -15.35
N GLY A 260 -19.27 5.58 -16.15
CA GLY A 260 -18.23 6.05 -17.07
C GLY A 260 -16.90 6.32 -16.39
N ARG A 261 -15.84 6.34 -17.22
CA ARG A 261 -14.43 6.36 -16.78
C ARG A 261 -14.05 7.55 -15.91
N GLU A 262 -14.45 8.76 -16.30
CA GLU A 262 -14.08 9.98 -15.58
C GLU A 262 -14.65 9.97 -14.17
N ARG A 263 -15.93 9.59 -14.02
CA ARG A 263 -16.57 9.49 -12.71
C ARG A 263 -16.01 8.32 -11.88
N ALA A 264 -15.64 7.22 -12.50
CA ALA A 264 -14.93 6.12 -11.84
C ALA A 264 -13.58 6.58 -11.27
N ALA A 265 -12.81 7.40 -12.01
CA ALA A 265 -11.57 7.99 -11.53
C ALA A 265 -11.79 8.94 -10.33
N VAL A 266 -12.86 9.77 -10.39
CA VAL A 266 -13.27 10.62 -9.27
C VAL A 266 -13.66 9.78 -8.04
N ALA A 267 -14.36 8.66 -8.22
CA ALA A 267 -14.72 7.75 -7.13
C ALA A 267 -13.47 7.16 -6.45
N VAL A 268 -12.44 6.76 -7.22
CA VAL A 268 -11.14 6.30 -6.67
C VAL A 268 -10.41 7.43 -5.94
N ALA A 269 -10.41 8.64 -6.49
CA ALA A 269 -9.81 9.80 -5.84
C ALA A 269 -10.49 10.11 -4.49
N LEU A 270 -11.82 10.06 -4.46
CA LEU A 270 -12.60 10.28 -3.24
C LEU A 270 -12.38 9.16 -2.22
N LEU A 271 -12.35 7.89 -2.66
CA LEU A 271 -12.01 6.74 -1.81
C LEU A 271 -10.66 6.98 -1.11
N THR A 272 -9.64 7.39 -1.85
CA THR A 272 -8.30 7.63 -1.29
C THR A 272 -8.23 8.88 -0.42
N ALA A 273 -8.96 9.94 -0.75
CA ALA A 273 -9.10 11.11 0.11
C ALA A 273 -9.76 10.76 1.44
N MET A 274 -10.83 9.98 1.40
CA MET A 274 -11.52 9.50 2.60
C MET A 274 -10.66 8.52 3.41
N ALA A 275 -9.73 7.78 2.79
CA ALA A 275 -8.76 6.97 3.54
C ALA A 275 -7.81 7.82 4.39
N VAL A 276 -7.42 9.00 3.90
CA VAL A 276 -6.66 9.97 4.69
C VAL A 276 -7.52 10.54 5.81
N ALA A 277 -8.72 11.03 5.47
CA ALA A 277 -9.63 11.61 6.45
C ALA A 277 -9.97 10.60 7.57
N GLY A 278 -10.29 9.36 7.21
CA GLY A 278 -10.56 8.29 8.15
C GLY A 278 -9.39 8.02 9.08
N ARG A 279 -8.15 7.94 8.55
CA ARG A 279 -6.94 7.72 9.35
C ARG A 279 -6.70 8.87 10.34
N VAL A 280 -6.85 10.11 9.89
CA VAL A 280 -6.66 11.29 10.75
C VAL A 280 -7.73 11.35 11.83
N LEU A 281 -9.01 11.26 11.47
CA LEU A 281 -10.11 11.32 12.43
C LEU A 281 -10.06 10.16 13.44
N PHE A 282 -9.72 8.97 12.97
CA PHE A 282 -9.63 7.79 13.82
C PHE A 282 -8.47 7.88 14.82
N SER A 283 -7.36 8.56 14.45
CA SER A 283 -6.20 8.73 15.33
C SER A 283 -6.54 9.48 16.63
N PHE A 284 -7.56 10.34 16.63
CA PHE A 284 -7.98 11.06 17.84
C PHE A 284 -8.75 10.21 18.85
N VAL A 285 -9.35 9.10 18.40
CA VAL A 285 -10.25 8.29 19.24
C VAL A 285 -9.76 6.86 19.49
N ILE A 286 -8.80 6.38 18.69
CA ILE A 286 -8.38 4.97 18.68
C ILE A 286 -7.81 4.50 20.01
N ASP A 287 -7.09 5.36 20.74
CA ASP A 287 -6.49 5.02 22.03
C ASP A 287 -7.54 4.79 23.13
N GLN A 288 -8.72 5.41 22.98
CA GLN A 288 -9.87 5.28 23.91
C GLN A 288 -10.80 4.12 23.53
N MET A 289 -10.70 3.60 22.31
CA MET A 289 -11.56 2.53 21.80
C MET A 289 -10.97 1.14 22.02
N ASN A 290 -11.84 0.13 22.01
CA ASN A 290 -11.41 -1.25 21.81
C ASN A 290 -11.00 -1.43 20.34
N GLN A 291 -9.70 -1.65 20.10
CA GLN A 291 -9.12 -1.71 18.75
C GLN A 291 -9.68 -2.88 17.93
N ARG A 292 -10.06 -3.99 18.56
CA ARG A 292 -10.74 -5.10 17.87
C ARG A 292 -12.15 -4.72 17.42
N LEU A 293 -12.91 -4.05 18.29
CA LEU A 293 -14.23 -3.53 17.92
C LEU A 293 -14.13 -2.49 16.80
N ALA A 294 -13.16 -1.60 16.89
CA ALA A 294 -12.88 -0.62 15.86
C ALA A 294 -12.53 -1.27 14.50
N SER A 295 -11.76 -2.36 14.53
CA SER A 295 -11.47 -3.16 13.33
C SER A 295 -12.74 -3.81 12.77
N ALA A 296 -13.55 -4.46 13.61
CA ALA A 296 -14.81 -5.08 13.20
C ALA A 296 -15.77 -4.07 12.56
N LEU A 297 -15.92 -2.88 13.15
CA LEU A 297 -16.74 -1.80 12.60
C LEU A 297 -16.21 -1.31 11.25
N SER A 298 -14.88 -1.22 11.09
CA SER A 298 -14.27 -0.87 9.81
C SER A 298 -14.56 -1.92 8.73
N PHE A 299 -14.49 -3.20 9.07
CA PHE A 299 -14.80 -4.31 8.14
C PHE A 299 -16.28 -4.31 7.75
N ILE A 300 -17.20 -4.13 8.72
CA ILE A 300 -18.62 -4.02 8.46
C ILE A 300 -18.92 -2.78 7.59
N SER A 301 -18.26 -1.66 7.83
CA SER A 301 -18.40 -0.45 7.02
C SER A 301 -18.02 -0.70 5.55
N GLN A 302 -16.94 -1.46 5.29
CA GLN A 302 -16.56 -1.86 3.93
C GLN A 302 -17.60 -2.80 3.31
N ALA A 303 -18.08 -3.80 4.04
CA ALA A 303 -19.11 -4.71 3.57
C ALA A 303 -20.41 -3.97 3.20
N VAL A 304 -20.84 -2.99 4.01
CA VAL A 304 -21.99 -2.14 3.71
C VAL A 304 -21.75 -1.29 2.45
N ALA A 305 -20.57 -0.68 2.33
CA ALA A 305 -20.22 0.10 1.16
C ALA A 305 -20.25 -0.76 -0.12
N LEU A 306 -19.68 -1.96 -0.08
CA LEU A 306 -19.72 -2.91 -1.19
C LEU A 306 -21.16 -3.31 -1.54
N ALA A 307 -22.00 -3.58 -0.54
CA ALA A 307 -23.40 -3.90 -0.77
C ALA A 307 -24.15 -2.77 -1.47
N ILE A 308 -23.86 -1.51 -1.14
CA ILE A 308 -24.41 -0.34 -1.85
C ILE A 308 -23.88 -0.28 -3.27
N ILE A 309 -22.58 -0.42 -3.48
CA ILE A 309 -21.93 -0.35 -4.80
C ILE A 309 -22.49 -1.39 -5.78
N ILE A 310 -22.80 -2.60 -5.29
CA ILE A 310 -23.30 -3.68 -6.14
C ILE A 310 -24.78 -3.47 -6.53
N ASN A 311 -25.60 -2.92 -5.62
CA ASN A 311 -27.05 -2.91 -5.76
C ASN A 311 -27.65 -1.56 -6.16
N VAL A 312 -26.87 -0.47 -6.06
CA VAL A 312 -27.35 0.88 -6.35
C VAL A 312 -26.74 1.39 -7.65
N HIS A 313 -27.59 1.95 -8.52
CA HIS A 313 -27.19 2.45 -9.84
C HIS A 313 -27.22 3.99 -9.94
N ASN A 314 -27.36 4.68 -8.82
CA ASN A 314 -27.32 6.14 -8.76
C ASN A 314 -25.88 6.62 -8.57
N ASP A 315 -25.40 7.51 -9.44
CA ASP A 315 -24.03 8.02 -9.46
C ASP A 315 -23.59 8.59 -8.09
N VAL A 316 -24.44 9.40 -7.46
CA VAL A 316 -24.14 10.04 -6.18
C VAL A 316 -23.99 9.00 -5.07
N ALA A 317 -24.90 8.01 -5.07
CA ALA A 317 -24.87 6.94 -4.06
C ALA A 317 -23.63 6.02 -4.27
N LEU A 318 -23.23 5.74 -5.51
CA LEU A 318 -22.03 4.98 -5.82
C LEU A 318 -20.76 5.71 -5.35
N ILE A 319 -20.66 7.01 -5.65
CA ILE A 319 -19.52 7.83 -5.22
C ILE A 319 -19.49 7.94 -3.69
N ALA A 320 -20.64 8.13 -3.04
CA ALA A 320 -20.75 8.16 -1.58
C ALA A 320 -20.37 6.81 -0.93
N ALA A 321 -20.76 5.70 -1.55
CA ALA A 321 -20.36 4.37 -1.07
C ALA A 321 -18.85 4.14 -1.25
N CYS A 322 -18.23 4.61 -2.34
CA CYS A 322 -16.76 4.60 -2.48
C CYS A 322 -16.08 5.44 -1.39
N ALA A 323 -16.66 6.58 -1.02
CA ALA A 323 -16.18 7.40 0.08
C ALA A 323 -16.28 6.67 1.43
N LEU A 324 -17.40 6.00 1.70
CA LEU A 324 -17.61 5.19 2.90
C LEU A 324 -16.60 4.02 2.98
N PHE A 325 -16.39 3.32 1.86
CA PHE A 325 -15.38 2.28 1.76
C PHE A 325 -13.99 2.84 2.08
N GLY A 326 -13.64 3.94 1.45
CA GLY A 326 -12.36 4.63 1.62
C GLY A 326 -12.09 5.03 3.07
N PHE A 327 -13.09 5.53 3.79
CA PHE A 327 -12.95 5.98 5.18
C PHE A 327 -12.35 4.93 6.10
N SER A 328 -12.64 3.66 5.89
CA SER A 328 -12.10 2.55 6.67
C SER A 328 -10.76 1.99 6.13
N VAL A 329 -10.46 2.17 4.83
CA VAL A 329 -9.21 1.67 4.20
C VAL A 329 -7.95 2.15 4.91
N GLY A 330 -7.89 3.43 5.27
CA GLY A 330 -6.72 4.04 5.89
C GLY A 330 -6.35 3.43 7.24
N ASN A 331 -7.31 2.95 7.99
CA ASN A 331 -7.15 2.42 9.35
C ASN A 331 -6.61 0.99 9.35
N LEU A 332 -6.88 0.21 8.30
CA LEU A 332 -6.47 -1.20 8.20
C LEU A 332 -4.96 -1.40 8.16
N ILE A 333 -4.21 -0.38 7.78
CA ILE A 333 -2.74 -0.45 7.77
C ILE A 333 -2.17 -0.32 9.20
N THR A 334 -2.83 0.45 10.07
CA THR A 334 -2.32 0.78 11.41
C THR A 334 -2.88 -0.11 12.51
N LEU A 335 -4.12 -0.55 12.40
CA LEU A 335 -4.83 -1.33 13.42
C LEU A 335 -4.12 -2.63 13.82
N PRO A 336 -3.53 -3.45 12.91
CA PRO A 336 -2.82 -4.67 13.32
C PRO A 336 -1.69 -4.39 14.29
N ALA A 337 -0.87 -3.35 14.02
CA ALA A 337 0.23 -2.97 14.87
C ALA A 337 -0.23 -2.47 16.25
N LEU A 338 -1.32 -1.71 16.30
CA LEU A 338 -1.91 -1.20 17.55
C LEU A 338 -2.47 -2.35 18.42
N ILE A 339 -3.12 -3.34 17.80
CA ILE A 339 -3.62 -4.53 18.54
C ILE A 339 -2.43 -5.31 19.10
N VAL A 340 -1.39 -5.54 18.28
CA VAL A 340 -0.18 -6.24 18.74
C VAL A 340 0.49 -5.49 19.88
N GLN A 341 0.60 -4.17 19.81
CA GLN A 341 1.20 -3.34 20.86
C GLN A 341 0.44 -3.45 22.19
N ARG A 342 -0.88 -3.60 22.15
CA ARG A 342 -1.74 -3.61 23.33
C ARG A 342 -1.92 -5.00 23.94
N GLU A 343 -1.89 -6.05 23.13
CA GLU A 343 -2.25 -7.40 23.57
C GLU A 343 -1.05 -8.35 23.74
N PHE A 344 0.12 -8.02 23.18
CA PHE A 344 1.29 -8.90 23.20
C PHE A 344 2.48 -8.25 23.93
N ASP A 345 3.47 -9.09 24.29
CA ASP A 345 4.70 -8.64 24.96
C ASP A 345 5.44 -7.60 24.07
N PRO A 346 5.79 -6.41 24.60
CA PRO A 346 6.53 -5.39 23.89
C PRO A 346 7.84 -5.91 23.24
N ARG A 347 8.50 -6.90 23.83
CA ARG A 347 9.71 -7.54 23.29
C ARG A 347 9.46 -8.31 22.00
N SER A 348 8.23 -8.78 21.78
CA SER A 348 7.81 -9.52 20.59
C SER A 348 7.22 -8.63 19.50
N PHE A 349 6.98 -7.34 19.79
CA PHE A 349 6.24 -6.41 18.92
C PHE A 349 6.75 -6.39 17.48
N GLY A 350 8.05 -6.14 17.28
CA GLY A 350 8.62 -6.03 15.93
C GLY A 350 8.49 -7.32 15.12
N VAL A 351 8.68 -8.48 15.75
CA VAL A 351 8.56 -9.79 15.08
C VAL A 351 7.11 -10.09 14.72
N LEU A 352 6.17 -9.82 15.63
CA LEU A 352 4.75 -10.09 15.40
C LEU A 352 4.15 -9.16 14.33
N VAL A 353 4.47 -7.87 14.36
CA VAL A 353 4.01 -6.92 13.34
C VAL A 353 4.58 -7.28 11.97
N SER A 354 5.86 -7.64 11.89
CA SER A 354 6.46 -8.07 10.63
C SER A 354 5.81 -9.35 10.09
N LEU A 355 5.49 -10.30 10.99
CA LEU A 355 4.84 -11.55 10.60
C LEU A 355 3.42 -11.33 10.08
N ILE A 356 2.60 -10.51 10.76
CA ILE A 356 1.26 -10.13 10.29
C ILE A 356 1.34 -9.43 8.94
N THR A 357 2.27 -8.48 8.79
CA THR A 357 2.46 -7.76 7.53
C THR A 357 2.80 -8.69 6.39
N ALA A 358 3.69 -9.65 6.61
CA ALA A 358 4.06 -10.65 5.59
C ALA A 358 2.87 -11.55 5.21
N ILE A 359 2.13 -12.06 6.19
CA ILE A 359 0.92 -12.87 5.95
C ILE A 359 -0.10 -12.07 5.15
N ASN A 360 -0.39 -10.84 5.55
CA ASN A 360 -1.31 -9.95 4.88
C ASN A 360 -0.88 -9.69 3.43
N GLN A 361 0.40 -9.40 3.21
CA GLN A 361 0.93 -9.07 1.89
C GLN A 361 0.84 -10.25 0.93
N ILE A 362 1.19 -11.44 1.38
CA ILE A 362 1.06 -12.67 0.58
C ILE A 362 -0.42 -12.93 0.27
N THR A 363 -1.32 -12.80 1.26
CA THR A 363 -2.73 -13.11 1.09
C THR A 363 -3.41 -12.12 0.13
N TYR A 364 -3.22 -10.80 0.33
CA TYR A 364 -3.86 -9.83 -0.53
C TYR A 364 -3.34 -9.83 -1.97
N ALA A 365 -2.11 -10.31 -2.19
CA ALA A 365 -1.56 -10.42 -3.53
C ALA A 365 -2.41 -11.31 -4.46
N PHE A 366 -3.09 -12.30 -3.92
CA PHE A 366 -4.00 -13.18 -4.68
C PHE A 366 -5.38 -12.54 -4.93
N GLY A 367 -5.77 -11.51 -4.20
CA GLY A 367 -7.09 -10.87 -4.32
C GLY A 367 -7.45 -10.51 -5.76
N PRO A 368 -6.64 -9.71 -6.47
CA PRO A 368 -6.94 -9.32 -7.84
C PRO A 368 -7.10 -10.50 -8.80
N GLY A 369 -6.19 -11.48 -8.74
CA GLY A 369 -6.24 -12.66 -9.60
C GLY A 369 -7.49 -13.50 -9.39
N VAL A 370 -7.86 -13.73 -8.13
CA VAL A 370 -9.06 -14.51 -7.77
C VAL A 370 -10.33 -13.77 -8.19
N ILE A 371 -10.45 -12.46 -7.90
CA ILE A 371 -11.61 -11.66 -8.32
C ILE A 371 -11.72 -11.63 -9.84
N GLY A 372 -10.60 -11.46 -10.55
CA GLY A 372 -10.57 -11.50 -12.01
C GLY A 372 -11.03 -12.84 -12.58
N LEU A 373 -10.55 -13.96 -11.99
CA LEU A 373 -10.98 -15.31 -12.40
C LEU A 373 -12.48 -15.54 -12.16
N LEU A 374 -12.97 -15.16 -11.00
CA LEU A 374 -14.38 -15.30 -10.67
C LEU A 374 -15.27 -14.44 -11.58
N ARG A 375 -14.83 -13.23 -11.91
CA ARG A 375 -15.50 -12.36 -12.88
C ARG A 375 -15.60 -13.00 -14.26
N ASP A 376 -14.53 -13.64 -14.72
CA ASP A 376 -14.54 -14.28 -16.04
C ASP A 376 -15.42 -15.53 -16.08
N ILE A 377 -15.47 -16.31 -14.98
CA ILE A 377 -16.34 -17.49 -14.85
C ILE A 377 -17.82 -17.08 -14.84
N TRP A 378 -18.20 -16.04 -14.10
CA TRP A 378 -19.59 -15.63 -13.93
C TRP A 378 -20.04 -14.49 -14.84
N GLY A 379 -19.14 -13.94 -15.66
CA GLY A 379 -19.44 -12.86 -16.59
C GLY A 379 -19.74 -11.49 -15.94
N SER A 380 -19.67 -11.38 -14.61
CA SER A 380 -19.95 -10.13 -13.88
C SER A 380 -19.12 -10.02 -12.61
N TYR A 381 -18.98 -8.78 -12.09
CA TYR A 381 -18.32 -8.51 -10.83
C TYR A 381 -19.23 -8.70 -9.60
N SER A 382 -20.56 -8.80 -9.78
CA SER A 382 -21.50 -8.82 -8.66
C SER A 382 -21.23 -9.98 -7.71
N LEU A 383 -21.11 -11.21 -8.21
CA LEU A 383 -20.90 -12.38 -7.38
C LEU A 383 -19.52 -12.40 -6.67
N PRO A 384 -18.40 -12.09 -7.37
CA PRO A 384 -17.10 -11.88 -6.70
C PRO A 384 -17.14 -10.87 -5.58
N PHE A 385 -17.84 -9.74 -5.76
CA PHE A 385 -17.94 -8.70 -4.74
C PHE A 385 -18.87 -9.09 -3.58
N TYR A 386 -19.92 -9.89 -3.81
CA TYR A 386 -20.67 -10.53 -2.71
C TYR A 386 -19.77 -11.49 -1.91
N GLY A 387 -18.85 -12.18 -2.58
CA GLY A 387 -17.81 -12.98 -1.92
C GLY A 387 -16.92 -12.11 -1.02
N CYS A 388 -16.51 -10.93 -1.48
CA CYS A 388 -15.76 -9.97 -0.67
C CYS A 388 -16.54 -9.54 0.58
N ILE A 389 -17.84 -9.23 0.46
CA ILE A 389 -18.73 -8.92 1.60
C ILE A 389 -18.71 -10.08 2.61
N GLY A 390 -18.82 -11.32 2.13
CA GLY A 390 -18.76 -12.50 3.00
C GLY A 390 -17.43 -12.62 3.75
N LEU A 391 -16.29 -12.35 3.09
CA LEU A 391 -14.97 -12.34 3.70
C LEU A 391 -14.81 -11.23 4.76
N GLU A 392 -15.33 -10.03 4.48
CA GLU A 392 -15.27 -8.89 5.40
C GLU A 392 -16.13 -9.14 6.65
N LEU A 393 -17.33 -9.70 6.49
CA LEU A 393 -18.19 -10.08 7.62
C LEU A 393 -17.59 -11.22 8.44
N MET A 394 -17.01 -12.23 7.79
CA MET A 394 -16.29 -13.31 8.47
C MET A 394 -15.09 -12.75 9.26
N ALA A 395 -14.34 -11.83 8.67
CA ALA A 395 -13.24 -11.16 9.35
C ALA A 395 -13.70 -10.33 10.55
N ALA A 396 -14.86 -9.67 10.46
CA ALA A 396 -15.46 -8.93 11.58
C ALA A 396 -15.79 -9.85 12.77
N VAL A 397 -16.21 -11.09 12.49
CA VAL A 397 -16.42 -12.10 13.54
C VAL A 397 -15.07 -12.61 14.07
N LEU A 398 -14.13 -12.97 13.20
CA LEU A 398 -12.83 -13.53 13.58
C LEU A 398 -12.02 -12.57 14.45
N ILE A 399 -12.04 -11.26 14.17
CA ILE A 399 -11.26 -10.27 14.93
C ILE A 399 -11.75 -10.16 16.39
N MET A 400 -13.00 -10.52 16.68
CA MET A 400 -13.55 -10.48 18.03
C MET A 400 -13.15 -11.68 18.88
N ILE A 401 -12.61 -12.75 18.28
CA ILE A 401 -12.13 -13.93 19.00
C ILE A 401 -10.85 -13.57 19.75
N ARG A 402 -10.87 -13.62 21.06
CA ARG A 402 -9.73 -13.38 21.93
C ARG A 402 -9.14 -14.69 22.41
N GLY A 403 -7.82 -14.83 22.42
CA GLY A 403 -7.15 -15.90 23.14
C GLY A 403 -7.45 -15.79 24.63
N ARG A 404 -7.47 -16.93 25.32
CA ARG A 404 -7.46 -16.94 26.80
C ARG A 404 -6.14 -16.30 27.26
N ARG A 405 -6.23 -15.21 28.04
CA ARG A 405 -5.10 -14.65 28.77
C ARG A 405 -4.72 -15.54 29.96
#